data_eb6d005f97cba11a3bbec159f3f622d7
#
_entry.id   eb6d005f97cba11a3bbec159f3f622d7
#
_cell.length_a   1.000
_cell.length_b   1.000
_cell.length_c   1.000
_cell.angle_alpha   90.00
_cell.angle_beta   90.00
_cell.angle_gamma   90.00
#
_symmetry.space_group_name_H-M   'P 1'
#
loop_
_entity.id
_entity.type
_entity.pdbx_description
1 polymer ?
#
loop_
_entity_poly.entity_id
_entity_poly.type
_entity_poly.pdbx_seq_one_letter_code
_entity_poly.pdbx_strand_id
1 'polypeptide(L)'
;MSGKRCIATSVAAIAALVVSTGIAGCRSTPQPDAFDNPFASSSPWRQVIGPNPSVDPGSAEMIAYVQAKPGVFANLVEFGVPIYRAGSNTPDYTVECTERNFGLCPFAGWPVPIPDNARAHTRTDGVLVTVDESSGNVFEFWQAAKHGEKWTTAFGAVNSIRGSGWGGAATGAGASRLAGVIRISEIEKGEIPHALALQTGNACPTFRAPAQKSDGTSERADCIPEGALLQLDPSLDLSTLGLEKGALAVATAMQRYGGYAMDVAGTTMSVSFELDTGAAPGSLGKVYQDAGFRWDYDAMEQVPWQKLRVLN
;
A
#
# COMPACT_ATOMS: atom_id res chain seq x y z
N MET A 1 73.38 -58.62 -43.61
CA MET A 1 72.39 -58.30 -44.66
C MET A 1 71.29 -57.47 -43.95
N SER A 2 71.40 -56.17 -44.10
CA SER A 2 70.66 -55.23 -43.30
C SER A 2 69.49 -54.69 -44.10
N GLY A 3 68.26 -54.87 -43.61
CA GLY A 3 67.04 -54.28 -44.22
C GLY A 3 66.61 -53.03 -43.41
N LYS A 4 66.79 -51.92 -44.04
CA LYS A 4 66.27 -50.63 -43.45
C LYS A 4 64.78 -50.53 -43.68
N ARG A 5 64.02 -50.39 -42.64
CA ARG A 5 62.60 -50.00 -42.64
C ARG A 5 62.47 -48.49 -42.49
N CYS A 6 61.83 -47.87 -43.49
CA CYS A 6 61.44 -46.46 -43.42
C CYS A 6 60.21 -46.34 -42.51
N ILE A 7 60.25 -45.44 -41.46
CA ILE A 7 59.12 -45.06 -40.62
C ILE A 7 58.56 -43.79 -41.20
N ALA A 8 57.29 -43.84 -41.62
CA ALA A 8 56.52 -42.65 -42.03
C ALA A 8 55.93 -42.00 -40.81
N THR A 9 56.31 -40.78 -40.54
CA THR A 9 55.75 -39.95 -39.46
C THR A 9 54.52 -39.23 -39.99
N SER A 10 53.36 -39.62 -39.44
CA SER A 10 52.09 -38.88 -39.69
C SER A 10 52.00 -37.72 -38.81
N VAL A 11 51.93 -36.51 -39.32
CA VAL A 11 51.66 -35.26 -38.57
C VAL A 11 50.14 -35.13 -38.45
N ALA A 12 49.64 -35.29 -37.27
CA ALA A 12 48.23 -35.01 -36.93
C ALA A 12 48.04 -33.50 -36.68
N ALA A 13 47.30 -32.85 -37.57
CA ALA A 13 46.88 -31.47 -37.37
C ALA A 13 45.76 -31.42 -36.32
N ILE A 14 46.02 -30.79 -35.17
CA ILE A 14 45.02 -30.51 -34.15
C ILE A 14 44.30 -29.23 -34.54
N ALA A 15 43.04 -29.36 -34.97
CA ALA A 15 42.13 -28.22 -35.13
C ALA A 15 41.62 -27.78 -33.77
N ALA A 16 42.06 -26.61 -33.29
CA ALA A 16 41.55 -26.02 -32.08
C ALA A 16 40.14 -25.45 -32.32
N LEU A 17 39.13 -26.10 -31.77
CA LEU A 17 37.76 -25.62 -31.76
C LEU A 17 37.64 -24.52 -30.69
N VAL A 18 37.59 -23.25 -31.09
CA VAL A 18 37.31 -22.15 -30.17
C VAL A 18 35.80 -22.16 -29.91
N VAL A 19 35.40 -22.75 -28.79
CA VAL A 19 34.04 -22.63 -28.28
C VAL A 19 33.90 -21.25 -27.59
N SER A 20 33.32 -20.29 -28.29
CA SER A 20 32.93 -19.02 -27.71
C SER A 20 31.71 -19.26 -26.80
N THR A 21 31.94 -19.45 -25.53
CA THR A 21 30.86 -19.41 -24.52
C THR A 21 30.33 -17.98 -24.42
N GLY A 22 29.28 -17.71 -25.17
CA GLY A 22 28.48 -16.49 -24.96
C GLY A 22 27.90 -16.51 -23.56
N ILE A 23 28.46 -15.68 -22.68
CA ILE A 23 27.83 -15.39 -21.39
C ILE A 23 26.56 -14.65 -21.72
N ALA A 24 25.43 -15.35 -21.74
CA ALA A 24 24.10 -14.72 -21.70
C ALA A 24 24.01 -13.98 -20.37
N GLY A 25 24.36 -12.70 -20.38
CA GLY A 25 24.12 -11.83 -19.26
C GLY A 25 22.62 -11.86 -18.96
N CYS A 26 22.24 -12.46 -17.84
CA CYS A 26 20.92 -12.27 -17.28
C CYS A 26 20.74 -10.75 -17.10
N ARG A 27 20.05 -10.10 -18.03
CA ARG A 27 19.49 -8.77 -17.78
C ARG A 27 18.51 -8.97 -16.64
N SER A 28 18.93 -8.60 -15.42
CA SER A 28 17.99 -8.38 -14.35
C SER A 28 16.97 -7.35 -14.85
N THR A 29 15.70 -7.76 -14.97
CA THR A 29 14.62 -6.79 -15.10
C THR A 29 14.81 -5.77 -14.00
N PRO A 30 14.73 -4.45 -14.28
CA PRO A 30 14.80 -3.44 -13.23
C PRO A 30 13.77 -3.82 -12.16
N GLN A 31 14.25 -4.02 -10.95
CA GLN A 31 13.35 -4.28 -9.83
C GLN A 31 12.48 -3.02 -9.68
N PRO A 32 11.13 -3.13 -9.59
CA PRO A 32 10.29 -1.96 -9.42
C PRO A 32 10.80 -1.11 -8.25
N ASP A 33 10.77 0.20 -8.44
CA ASP A 33 11.11 1.16 -7.39
C ASP A 33 10.32 0.80 -6.12
N ALA A 34 11.00 0.59 -5.00
CA ALA A 34 10.36 0.19 -3.76
C ALA A 34 9.44 1.29 -3.21
N PHE A 35 9.66 2.54 -3.58
CA PHE A 35 8.78 3.64 -3.24
C PHE A 35 7.41 3.52 -3.94
N ASP A 36 7.40 3.15 -5.22
CA ASP A 36 6.17 2.96 -6.00
C ASP A 36 5.53 1.59 -5.76
N ASN A 37 6.32 0.59 -5.35
CA ASN A 37 5.86 -0.76 -5.06
C ASN A 37 6.38 -1.23 -3.70
N PRO A 38 5.85 -0.67 -2.60
CA PRO A 38 6.29 -1.02 -1.26
C PRO A 38 5.95 -2.48 -0.93
N PHE A 39 6.73 -3.03 0.00
CA PHE A 39 6.61 -4.35 0.59
C PHE A 39 7.05 -5.51 -0.32
N ALA A 40 7.24 -6.66 0.30
CA ALA A 40 7.65 -7.88 -0.38
C ALA A 40 6.57 -8.38 -1.34
N SER A 41 6.97 -9.08 -2.40
CA SER A 41 6.02 -9.71 -3.32
C SER A 41 5.13 -10.75 -2.63
N SER A 42 5.59 -11.33 -1.52
CA SER A 42 4.81 -12.25 -0.65
C SER A 42 3.91 -11.53 0.35
N SER A 43 3.94 -10.19 0.42
CA SER A 43 3.07 -9.43 1.30
C SER A 43 1.59 -9.72 1.02
N PRO A 44 0.74 -9.88 2.05
CA PRO A 44 -0.71 -10.01 1.87
C PRO A 44 -1.31 -8.89 1.03
N TRP A 45 -0.76 -7.68 1.11
CA TRP A 45 -1.20 -6.53 0.31
C TRP A 45 -1.02 -6.73 -1.20
N ARG A 46 -0.12 -7.62 -1.62
CA ARG A 46 0.24 -7.84 -3.03
C ARG A 46 -0.31 -9.15 -3.60
N GLN A 47 -1.08 -9.90 -2.80
CA GLN A 47 -1.63 -11.18 -3.26
C GLN A 47 -2.92 -10.99 -4.04
N VAL A 48 -2.99 -11.62 -5.21
CA VAL A 48 -4.23 -11.75 -5.97
C VAL A 48 -5.15 -12.75 -5.27
N ILE A 49 -6.41 -12.40 -5.12
CA ILE A 49 -7.42 -13.31 -4.56
C ILE A 49 -7.64 -14.47 -5.52
N GLY A 50 -7.58 -15.69 -5.00
CA GLY A 50 -7.79 -16.91 -5.77
C GLY A 50 -9.20 -16.99 -6.36
N PRO A 51 -9.46 -17.92 -7.30
CA PRO A 51 -10.71 -17.97 -8.06
C PRO A 51 -11.95 -18.34 -7.22
N ASN A 52 -11.78 -19.04 -6.11
CA ASN A 52 -12.87 -19.51 -5.25
C ASN A 52 -12.59 -19.20 -3.78
N PRO A 53 -12.55 -17.93 -3.38
CA PRO A 53 -12.30 -17.58 -1.99
C PRO A 53 -13.52 -17.97 -1.14
N SER A 54 -13.28 -18.39 0.10
CA SER A 54 -14.33 -18.62 1.08
C SER A 54 -14.91 -17.27 1.52
N VAL A 55 -16.23 -17.16 1.48
CA VAL A 55 -16.98 -15.97 1.91
C VAL A 55 -17.42 -16.18 3.36
N ASP A 56 -17.25 -15.13 4.17
CA ASP A 56 -17.70 -15.11 5.55
C ASP A 56 -19.23 -15.31 5.63
N PRO A 57 -19.73 -16.21 6.49
CA PRO A 57 -21.19 -16.42 6.64
C PRO A 57 -21.97 -15.15 7.02
N GLY A 58 -21.36 -14.21 7.77
CA GLY A 58 -21.94 -12.91 8.15
C GLY A 58 -21.70 -11.80 7.13
N SER A 59 -21.17 -12.14 5.94
CA SER A 59 -20.77 -11.14 4.92
C SER A 59 -21.95 -10.24 4.50
N ALA A 60 -23.14 -10.80 4.34
CA ALA A 60 -24.31 -10.04 3.88
C ALA A 60 -24.71 -8.94 4.87
N GLU A 61 -24.69 -9.25 6.15
CA GLU A 61 -25.01 -8.32 7.24
C GLU A 61 -23.95 -7.22 7.37
N MET A 62 -22.67 -7.58 7.30
CA MET A 62 -21.55 -6.63 7.31
C MET A 62 -21.63 -5.64 6.14
N ILE A 63 -21.95 -6.14 4.94
CA ILE A 63 -22.08 -5.28 3.75
C ILE A 63 -23.37 -4.44 3.79
N ALA A 64 -24.45 -4.94 4.38
CA ALA A 64 -25.65 -4.13 4.59
C ALA A 64 -25.38 -2.87 5.40
N TYR A 65 -24.48 -2.93 6.41
CA TYR A 65 -24.02 -1.74 7.13
C TYR A 65 -23.27 -0.76 6.20
N VAL A 66 -22.35 -1.28 5.37
CA VAL A 66 -21.60 -0.44 4.42
C VAL A 66 -22.55 0.32 3.49
N GLN A 67 -23.67 -0.33 3.11
CA GLN A 67 -24.69 0.26 2.24
C GLN A 67 -25.68 1.21 2.95
N ALA A 68 -25.60 1.37 4.26
CA ALA A 68 -26.45 2.33 4.98
C ALA A 68 -26.19 3.79 4.55
N LYS A 69 -24.99 4.06 4.03
CA LYS A 69 -24.67 5.26 3.26
C LYS A 69 -24.09 4.83 1.91
N PRO A 70 -24.60 5.34 0.78
CA PRO A 70 -24.13 4.91 -0.52
C PRO A 70 -22.67 5.29 -0.76
N GLY A 71 -21.88 4.32 -1.21
CA GLY A 71 -20.52 4.51 -1.66
C GLY A 71 -19.43 4.07 -0.68
N VAL A 72 -18.21 4.01 -1.23
CA VAL A 72 -16.96 3.92 -0.49
C VAL A 72 -16.21 5.24 -0.75
N PHE A 73 -15.98 6.00 0.33
CA PHE A 73 -15.54 7.37 0.23
C PHE A 73 -14.02 7.46 0.01
N ALA A 74 -13.61 8.17 -1.04
CA ALA A 74 -12.21 8.40 -1.35
C ALA A 74 -11.62 9.50 -0.44
N ASN A 75 -10.66 9.17 0.40
CA ASN A 75 -9.94 10.13 1.23
C ASN A 75 -8.81 10.78 0.42
N LEU A 76 -9.13 11.83 -0.35
CA LEU A 76 -8.22 12.42 -1.32
C LEU A 76 -7.42 13.60 -0.77
N VAL A 77 -8.01 14.39 0.13
CA VAL A 77 -7.43 15.66 0.60
C VAL A 77 -7.30 15.71 2.12
N GLU A 78 -8.41 15.87 2.84
CA GLU A 78 -8.37 16.13 4.28
C GLU A 78 -7.80 14.96 5.10
N PHE A 79 -8.05 13.71 4.66
CA PHE A 79 -7.45 12.48 5.18
C PHE A 79 -6.56 11.78 4.13
N GLY A 80 -6.24 12.45 3.03
CA GLY A 80 -5.26 11.95 2.07
C GLY A 80 -3.90 11.76 2.76
N VAL A 81 -3.21 10.67 2.45
CA VAL A 81 -1.94 10.30 3.09
C VAL A 81 -0.79 11.02 2.40
N PRO A 82 -0.13 12.01 3.03
CA PRO A 82 1.05 12.63 2.46
C PRO A 82 2.24 11.68 2.58
N ILE A 83 2.82 11.32 1.43
CA ILE A 83 3.94 10.40 1.33
C ILE A 83 5.12 11.11 0.72
N TYR A 84 6.22 11.18 1.45
CA TYR A 84 7.44 11.86 1.02
C TYR A 84 8.58 10.87 0.83
N ARG A 85 9.30 11.03 -0.27
CA ARG A 85 10.54 10.32 -0.52
C ARG A 85 11.67 11.05 0.19
N ALA A 86 12.42 10.35 1.02
CA ALA A 86 13.66 10.83 1.63
C ALA A 86 14.85 10.22 0.91
N GLY A 87 15.91 11.00 0.77
CA GLY A 87 17.16 10.59 0.16
C GLY A 87 18.37 11.11 0.96
N SER A 88 19.57 10.88 0.45
CA SER A 88 20.83 11.22 1.13
C SER A 88 20.99 12.69 1.51
N ASN A 89 20.25 13.60 0.88
CA ASN A 89 20.30 15.05 1.17
C ASN A 89 19.10 15.51 2.00
N THR A 90 18.22 14.61 2.42
CA THR A 90 17.09 14.96 3.29
C THR A 90 17.61 15.17 4.71
N PRO A 91 17.24 16.28 5.37
CA PRO A 91 17.70 16.53 6.75
C PRO A 91 17.10 15.49 7.71
N ASP A 92 17.92 15.07 8.67
CA ASP A 92 17.54 14.20 9.75
C ASP A 92 17.03 14.98 10.95
N TYR A 93 15.95 14.49 11.55
CA TYR A 93 15.36 15.07 12.75
C TYR A 93 15.28 14.05 13.88
N THR A 94 15.35 14.55 15.12
CA THR A 94 14.88 13.80 16.28
C THR A 94 13.39 14.03 16.41
N VAL A 95 12.61 12.95 16.49
CA VAL A 95 11.15 12.98 16.64
C VAL A 95 10.77 12.52 18.04
N GLU A 96 10.00 13.34 18.76
CA GLU A 96 9.51 13.02 20.10
C GLU A 96 8.06 12.56 20.06
N CYS A 97 7.75 11.42 20.71
CA CYS A 97 6.36 10.99 20.91
C CYS A 97 5.76 11.69 22.13
N THR A 98 4.55 12.24 21.98
CA THR A 98 3.82 12.90 23.08
C THR A 98 2.92 11.94 23.85
N GLU A 99 2.38 10.88 23.18
CA GLU A 99 1.61 9.83 23.83
C GLU A 99 2.53 8.75 24.40
N ARG A 100 2.50 8.60 25.74
CA ARG A 100 3.35 7.64 26.45
C ARG A 100 2.64 6.34 26.79
N ASN A 101 1.31 6.31 26.68
CA ASN A 101 0.50 5.14 27.03
C ASN A 101 0.58 4.03 25.96
N PHE A 102 1.08 4.34 24.76
CA PHE A 102 1.26 3.37 23.67
C PHE A 102 2.63 2.63 23.72
N GLY A 103 3.46 2.93 24.70
CA GLY A 103 4.76 2.31 24.89
C GLY A 103 5.95 3.19 24.52
N LEU A 104 7.08 2.57 24.21
CA LEU A 104 8.28 3.29 23.82
C LEU A 104 8.09 3.96 22.44
N CYS A 105 8.55 5.20 22.33
CA CYS A 105 8.51 5.92 21.07
C CYS A 105 9.28 5.17 19.98
N PRO A 106 8.64 4.78 18.87
CA PRO A 106 9.30 4.03 17.81
C PRO A 106 10.49 4.75 17.16
N PHE A 107 10.53 6.07 17.29
CA PHE A 107 11.58 6.93 16.72
C PHE A 107 12.76 7.16 17.68
N ALA A 108 12.69 6.66 18.91
CA ALA A 108 13.73 6.89 19.90
C ALA A 108 15.10 6.36 19.43
N GLY A 109 16.07 7.25 19.33
CA GLY A 109 17.42 6.92 18.88
C GLY A 109 17.59 6.79 17.36
N TRP A 110 16.55 7.08 16.57
CA TRP A 110 16.65 7.12 15.11
C TRP A 110 16.89 8.54 14.60
N PRO A 111 17.83 8.76 13.68
CA PRO A 111 17.77 9.89 12.78
C PRO A 111 16.63 9.68 11.81
N VAL A 112 15.62 10.55 11.80
CA VAL A 112 14.44 10.42 10.98
C VAL A 112 14.49 11.41 9.82
N PRO A 113 14.68 10.96 8.58
CA PRO A 113 14.78 11.86 7.45
C PRO A 113 13.38 12.37 7.07
N ILE A 114 13.19 13.69 7.18
CA ILE A 114 11.93 14.37 6.84
C ILE A 114 12.24 15.55 5.92
N PRO A 115 11.71 15.62 4.69
CA PRO A 115 11.91 16.77 3.82
C PRO A 115 11.41 18.08 4.47
N ASP A 116 12.12 19.19 4.25
CA ASP A 116 11.79 20.48 4.86
C ASP A 116 10.38 20.99 4.53
N ASN A 117 9.90 20.67 3.34
CA ASN A 117 8.55 21.00 2.87
C ASN A 117 7.48 19.98 3.30
N ALA A 118 7.86 18.95 4.08
CA ALA A 118 6.90 17.95 4.52
C ALA A 118 5.84 18.56 5.43
N ARG A 119 4.59 18.14 5.23
CA ARG A 119 3.43 18.55 6.01
C ARG A 119 2.54 17.34 6.25
N ALA A 120 2.06 17.21 7.47
CA ALA A 120 0.99 16.26 7.78
C ALA A 120 -0.32 16.69 7.11
N HIS A 121 -1.24 15.76 6.91
CA HIS A 121 -2.58 16.12 6.46
C HIS A 121 -3.31 16.95 7.53
N THR A 122 -4.38 17.65 7.12
CA THR A 122 -4.94 18.76 7.91
C THR A 122 -5.95 18.32 8.99
N ARG A 123 -6.41 17.07 8.95
CA ARG A 123 -7.37 16.53 9.93
C ARG A 123 -6.70 16.02 11.20
N THR A 124 -7.52 15.59 12.14
CA THR A 124 -7.16 15.21 13.51
C THR A 124 -6.06 14.16 13.60
N ASP A 125 -5.98 13.25 12.62
CA ASP A 125 -4.97 12.21 12.60
C ASP A 125 -3.57 12.73 12.24
N GLY A 126 -3.47 13.89 11.60
CA GLY A 126 -2.20 14.55 11.30
C GLY A 126 -1.15 13.58 10.75
N VAL A 127 -1.57 12.68 9.84
CA VAL A 127 -0.70 11.64 9.28
C VAL A 127 0.40 12.24 8.43
N LEU A 128 1.58 11.67 8.52
CA LEU A 128 2.72 11.90 7.67
C LEU A 128 3.43 10.57 7.45
N VAL A 129 3.92 10.33 6.24
CA VAL A 129 4.77 9.17 5.92
C VAL A 129 6.03 9.67 5.23
N THR A 130 7.20 9.24 5.69
CA THR A 130 8.46 9.41 4.96
C THR A 130 9.07 8.05 4.65
N VAL A 131 9.55 7.90 3.43
CA VAL A 131 10.19 6.67 2.95
C VAL A 131 11.66 6.95 2.70
N ASP A 132 12.52 6.39 3.52
CA ASP A 132 13.96 6.42 3.32
C ASP A 132 14.42 5.21 2.53
N GLU A 133 14.66 5.42 1.24
CA GLU A 133 15.10 4.35 0.35
C GLU A 133 16.53 3.87 0.66
N SER A 134 17.35 4.71 1.29
CA SER A 134 18.73 4.37 1.62
C SER A 134 18.81 3.33 2.73
N SER A 135 17.97 3.45 3.75
CA SER A 135 17.85 2.48 4.85
C SER A 135 16.78 1.42 4.59
N GLY A 136 15.85 1.68 3.66
CA GLY A 136 14.68 0.85 3.43
C GLY A 136 13.62 0.96 4.52
N ASN A 137 13.65 2.05 5.30
CA ASN A 137 12.69 2.30 6.36
C ASN A 137 11.54 3.20 5.89
N VAL A 138 10.36 2.93 6.43
CA VAL A 138 9.17 3.77 6.33
C VAL A 138 8.87 4.31 7.71
N PHE A 139 8.94 5.63 7.87
CA PHE A 139 8.62 6.32 9.10
C PHE A 139 7.19 6.86 8.99
N GLU A 140 6.35 6.50 9.93
CA GLU A 140 4.92 6.73 9.91
C GLU A 140 4.49 7.47 11.16
N PHE A 141 3.79 8.57 10.99
CA PHE A 141 3.47 9.48 12.08
C PHE A 141 1.95 9.61 12.25
N TRP A 142 1.50 9.69 13.47
CA TRP A 142 0.16 10.07 13.88
C TRP A 142 0.23 11.36 14.69
N GLN A 143 -0.50 12.37 14.25
CA GLN A 143 -0.46 13.74 14.77
C GLN A 143 0.95 14.37 14.71
N ALA A 144 1.54 14.29 13.51
CA ALA A 144 2.85 14.91 13.26
C ALA A 144 2.75 16.43 13.29
N ALA A 145 3.69 17.08 13.98
CA ALA A 145 3.78 18.54 14.05
C ALA A 145 5.24 19.01 14.03
N LYS A 146 5.51 20.06 13.24
CA LYS A 146 6.83 20.72 13.20
C LYS A 146 6.82 21.97 14.08
N HIS A 147 7.76 22.06 15.00
CA HIS A 147 7.95 23.19 15.92
C HIS A 147 9.36 23.75 15.77
N GLY A 148 9.53 24.68 14.83
CA GLY A 148 10.87 25.16 14.43
C GLY A 148 11.70 24.02 13.85
N GLU A 149 12.82 23.71 14.49
CA GLU A 149 13.76 22.63 14.09
C GLU A 149 13.39 21.25 14.70
N LYS A 150 12.25 21.13 15.38
CA LYS A 150 11.83 19.89 16.04
C LYS A 150 10.54 19.34 15.45
N TRP A 151 10.46 18.03 15.42
CA TRP A 151 9.23 17.31 15.12
C TRP A 151 8.73 16.59 16.36
N THR A 152 7.40 16.63 16.53
CA THR A 152 6.67 15.81 17.50
C THR A 152 5.63 14.98 16.78
N THR A 153 5.22 13.90 17.39
CA THR A 153 4.11 13.06 16.94
C THR A 153 3.39 12.53 18.18
N ALA A 154 2.09 12.25 18.12
CA ALA A 154 1.46 11.54 19.23
C ALA A 154 2.09 10.16 19.37
N PHE A 155 2.13 9.39 18.28
CA PHE A 155 2.80 8.09 18.17
C PHE A 155 3.11 7.78 16.71
N GLY A 156 3.63 6.57 16.43
CA GLY A 156 3.90 6.17 15.07
C GLY A 156 4.50 4.79 14.95
N ALA A 157 5.14 4.53 13.80
CA ALA A 157 5.83 3.28 13.53
C ALA A 157 7.08 3.50 12.66
N VAL A 158 7.99 2.56 12.74
CA VAL A 158 9.07 2.38 11.76
C VAL A 158 8.89 1.00 11.15
N ASN A 159 8.61 0.95 9.86
CA ASN A 159 8.40 -0.28 9.11
C ASN A 159 9.48 -0.47 8.04
N SER A 160 9.68 -1.72 7.58
CA SER A 160 10.52 -1.98 6.42
C SER A 160 9.71 -1.86 5.14
N ILE A 161 10.21 -1.08 4.17
CA ILE A 161 9.61 -0.99 2.83
C ILE A 161 9.61 -2.34 2.08
N ARG A 162 10.46 -3.27 2.52
CA ARG A 162 10.56 -4.64 1.98
C ARG A 162 9.88 -5.68 2.88
N GLY A 163 9.21 -5.24 3.94
CA GLY A 163 8.48 -6.09 4.89
C GLY A 163 7.12 -6.57 4.36
N SER A 164 6.29 -7.06 5.27
CA SER A 164 4.94 -7.52 4.94
C SER A 164 3.92 -6.38 4.80
N GLY A 165 4.22 -5.17 5.28
CA GLY A 165 3.24 -4.09 5.44
C GLY A 165 2.32 -4.30 6.65
N TRP A 166 2.54 -5.36 7.44
CA TRP A 166 1.88 -5.62 8.72
C TRP A 166 2.92 -5.62 9.83
N GLY A 167 2.54 -5.05 10.95
CA GLY A 167 3.42 -4.78 12.09
C GLY A 167 3.53 -3.30 12.38
N GLY A 168 3.98 -2.97 13.58
CA GLY A 168 4.01 -1.60 14.06
C GLY A 168 2.65 -1.12 14.57
N ALA A 169 2.53 0.17 14.85
CA ALA A 169 1.37 0.72 15.56
C ALA A 169 0.80 1.98 14.89
N ALA A 170 1.03 2.17 13.60
CA ALA A 170 0.59 3.38 12.91
C ALA A 170 -0.90 3.40 12.54
N THR A 171 -1.58 2.23 12.59
CA THR A 171 -3.00 2.08 12.29
C THR A 171 -3.72 1.26 13.37
N GLY A 172 -5.03 1.27 13.38
CA GLY A 172 -5.87 0.45 14.25
C GLY A 172 -5.52 -1.03 14.18
N ALA A 173 -5.41 -1.57 12.97
CA ALA A 173 -5.09 -2.98 12.72
C ALA A 173 -3.61 -3.37 12.93
N GLY A 174 -2.71 -2.41 13.11
CA GLY A 174 -1.27 -2.67 13.12
C GLY A 174 -0.68 -2.89 11.73
N ALA A 175 -1.30 -2.34 10.70
CA ALA A 175 -0.72 -2.24 9.37
C ALA A 175 0.16 -0.98 9.24
N SER A 176 1.07 -0.98 8.27
CA SER A 176 1.78 0.21 7.85
C SER A 176 0.80 1.25 7.29
N ARG A 177 0.98 2.52 7.63
CA ARG A 177 0.18 3.63 7.06
C ARG A 177 0.40 3.80 5.55
N LEU A 178 1.49 3.28 5.02
CA LEU A 178 1.77 3.23 3.58
C LEU A 178 1.01 2.08 2.89
N ALA A 179 0.64 1.03 3.63
CA ALA A 179 0.05 -0.18 3.06
C ALA A 179 -1.34 0.08 2.50
N GLY A 180 -1.57 -0.35 1.26
CA GLY A 180 -2.86 -0.26 0.59
C GLY A 180 -3.31 1.16 0.23
N VAL A 181 -2.48 2.17 0.40
CA VAL A 181 -2.75 3.53 -0.04
C VAL A 181 -2.68 3.59 -1.57
N ILE A 182 -3.74 4.06 -2.20
CA ILE A 182 -3.80 4.27 -3.65
C ILE A 182 -2.90 5.44 -4.01
N ARG A 183 -1.91 5.20 -4.88
CA ARG A 183 -0.91 6.19 -5.25
C ARG A 183 -1.40 7.07 -6.41
N ILE A 184 -0.94 8.32 -6.45
CA ILE A 184 -1.21 9.25 -7.56
C ILE A 184 -0.77 8.64 -8.88
N SER A 185 0.42 8.02 -8.91
CA SER A 185 0.97 7.36 -10.10
C SER A 185 0.15 6.17 -10.59
N GLU A 186 -0.58 5.48 -9.72
CA GLU A 186 -1.47 4.37 -10.05
C GLU A 186 -2.76 4.87 -10.69
N ILE A 187 -3.33 5.94 -10.16
CA ILE A 187 -4.50 6.60 -10.77
C ILE A 187 -4.14 7.19 -12.13
N GLU A 188 -2.96 7.78 -12.27
CA GLU A 188 -2.47 8.27 -13.56
C GLU A 188 -2.34 7.16 -14.60
N LYS A 189 -1.84 5.98 -14.19
CA LYS A 189 -1.76 4.78 -15.03
C LYS A 189 -3.12 4.12 -15.25
N GLY A 190 -4.06 4.23 -14.31
CA GLY A 190 -5.34 3.53 -14.28
C GLY A 190 -5.22 2.07 -13.81
N GLU A 191 -4.16 1.73 -13.07
CA GLU A 191 -3.91 0.39 -12.54
C GLU A 191 -3.39 0.46 -11.10
N ILE A 192 -4.03 -0.30 -10.19
CA ILE A 192 -3.66 -0.42 -8.77
C ILE A 192 -3.30 -1.89 -8.53
N PRO A 193 -2.00 -2.23 -8.37
CA PRO A 193 -1.53 -3.61 -8.31
C PRO A 193 -1.44 -4.18 -6.88
N HIS A 194 -2.34 -3.80 -5.99
CA HIS A 194 -2.34 -4.22 -4.58
C HIS A 194 -3.74 -4.13 -3.94
N ALA A 195 -3.91 -4.76 -2.77
CA ALA A 195 -5.10 -4.63 -1.94
C ALA A 195 -5.20 -3.23 -1.33
N LEU A 196 -6.40 -2.74 -1.11
CA LEU A 196 -6.67 -1.37 -0.67
C LEU A 196 -6.76 -1.26 0.86
N ALA A 197 -6.39 -0.10 1.40
CA ALA A 197 -6.56 0.25 2.80
C ALA A 197 -7.97 0.81 3.02
N LEU A 198 -8.80 0.06 3.71
CA LEU A 198 -10.18 0.42 4.03
C LEU A 198 -10.32 0.82 5.49
N GLN A 199 -11.19 1.79 5.75
CA GLN A 199 -11.59 2.20 7.09
C GLN A 199 -13.11 2.07 7.21
N THR A 200 -13.62 1.67 8.39
CA THR A 200 -15.07 1.53 8.61
C THR A 200 -15.49 2.07 9.98
N GLY A 201 -16.64 2.73 10.03
CA GLY A 201 -17.27 3.13 11.28
C GLY A 201 -17.87 1.99 12.10
N ASN A 202 -17.83 0.77 11.57
CA ASN A 202 -18.36 -0.43 12.23
C ASN A 202 -17.25 -1.47 12.48
N ALA A 203 -16.06 -1.03 12.88
CA ALA A 203 -14.97 -1.93 13.22
C ALA A 203 -15.23 -2.64 14.55
N CYS A 204 -15.08 -3.98 14.56
CA CYS A 204 -15.18 -4.79 15.76
C CYS A 204 -14.03 -4.52 16.74
N PRO A 205 -14.21 -4.74 18.04
CA PRO A 205 -13.09 -4.78 18.99
C PRO A 205 -12.19 -6.03 18.79
N THR A 206 -12.63 -6.98 18.00
CA THR A 206 -11.85 -8.16 17.59
C THR A 206 -11.24 -7.94 16.22
N PHE A 207 -10.19 -8.71 15.94
CA PHE A 207 -9.51 -8.69 14.65
C PHE A 207 -9.25 -10.10 14.13
N ARG A 208 -8.87 -10.21 12.87
CA ARG A 208 -8.41 -11.46 12.25
C ARG A 208 -7.09 -11.25 11.52
N ALA A 209 -6.31 -12.32 11.35
CA ALA A 209 -5.08 -12.22 10.57
C ALA A 209 -5.39 -11.66 9.16
N PRO A 210 -4.50 -10.79 8.61
CA PRO A 210 -3.14 -10.48 9.10
C PRO A 210 -3.05 -9.33 10.12
N ALA A 211 -4.17 -8.71 10.53
CA ALA A 211 -4.16 -7.70 11.58
C ALA A 211 -3.60 -8.26 12.90
N GLN A 212 -3.02 -7.39 13.71
CA GLN A 212 -2.36 -7.74 14.98
C GLN A 212 -3.08 -7.17 16.20
N LYS A 213 -3.98 -6.23 15.98
CA LYS A 213 -4.80 -5.56 16.99
C LYS A 213 -6.03 -4.95 16.34
N SER A 214 -6.91 -4.33 17.11
CA SER A 214 -8.01 -3.51 16.63
C SER A 214 -8.20 -2.30 17.55
N ASP A 215 -8.56 -1.17 16.98
CA ASP A 215 -9.08 0.00 17.70
C ASP A 215 -10.60 0.14 17.54
N GLY A 216 -11.24 -0.83 16.91
CA GLY A 216 -12.68 -0.90 16.76
C GLY A 216 -13.40 -1.01 18.08
N THR A 217 -14.57 -0.36 18.18
CA THR A 217 -15.40 -0.33 19.38
C THR A 217 -16.85 -0.74 19.13
N SER A 218 -17.17 -1.19 17.91
CA SER A 218 -18.55 -1.57 17.59
C SER A 218 -18.91 -2.92 18.23
N GLU A 219 -19.96 -2.92 19.04
CA GLU A 219 -20.55 -4.11 19.66
C GLU A 219 -21.68 -4.71 18.81
N ARG A 220 -21.90 -4.23 17.60
CA ARG A 220 -22.92 -4.74 16.68
C ARG A 220 -22.55 -6.16 16.23
N ALA A 221 -23.57 -7.00 16.02
CA ALA A 221 -23.37 -8.36 15.52
C ALA A 221 -22.84 -8.39 14.06
N ASP A 222 -23.06 -7.29 13.31
CA ASP A 222 -22.62 -7.11 11.92
C ASP A 222 -21.35 -6.26 11.80
N CYS A 223 -20.58 -6.11 12.89
CA CYS A 223 -19.32 -5.37 12.85
C CYS A 223 -18.28 -6.09 11.97
N ILE A 224 -17.38 -5.32 11.36
CA ILE A 224 -16.33 -5.82 10.48
C ILE A 224 -15.03 -5.93 11.30
N PRO A 225 -14.45 -7.14 11.47
CA PRO A 225 -13.17 -7.28 12.16
C PRO A 225 -12.05 -6.59 11.36
N GLU A 226 -11.16 -5.87 12.04
CA GLU A 226 -9.95 -5.40 11.38
C GLU A 226 -9.09 -6.59 10.92
N GLY A 227 -8.44 -6.46 9.75
CA GLY A 227 -7.81 -7.57 9.04
C GLY A 227 -8.76 -8.35 8.12
N ALA A 228 -10.06 -8.12 8.17
CA ALA A 228 -10.99 -8.72 7.21
C ALA A 228 -10.70 -8.21 5.80
N LEU A 229 -10.65 -9.14 4.84
CA LEU A 229 -10.47 -8.84 3.43
C LEU A 229 -11.83 -8.71 2.75
N LEU A 230 -12.13 -7.56 2.19
CA LEU A 230 -13.33 -7.30 1.41
C LEU A 230 -13.00 -7.40 -0.07
N GLN A 231 -13.90 -7.99 -0.85
CA GLN A 231 -13.74 -8.12 -2.30
C GLN A 231 -15.01 -7.65 -3.02
N LEU A 232 -14.87 -6.87 -4.08
CA LEU A 232 -15.96 -6.63 -5.01
C LEU A 232 -16.18 -7.90 -5.85
N ASP A 233 -17.44 -8.27 -6.08
CA ASP A 233 -17.78 -9.48 -6.83
C ASP A 233 -17.00 -9.54 -8.17
N PRO A 234 -16.10 -10.52 -8.36
CA PRO A 234 -15.28 -10.61 -9.55
C PRO A 234 -16.05 -11.01 -10.82
N SER A 235 -17.31 -11.42 -10.69
CA SER A 235 -18.17 -11.76 -11.84
C SER A 235 -18.77 -10.54 -12.53
N LEU A 236 -18.68 -9.36 -11.92
CA LEU A 236 -19.18 -8.12 -12.52
C LEU A 236 -18.31 -7.70 -13.71
N ASP A 237 -18.94 -7.43 -14.83
CA ASP A 237 -18.28 -6.80 -15.98
C ASP A 237 -18.24 -5.28 -15.78
N LEU A 238 -17.13 -4.78 -15.24
CA LEU A 238 -16.93 -3.37 -14.94
C LEU A 238 -16.94 -2.50 -16.22
N SER A 239 -16.62 -3.07 -17.39
CA SER A 239 -16.58 -2.33 -18.66
C SER A 239 -17.96 -1.83 -19.09
N THR A 240 -19.02 -2.45 -18.60
CA THR A 240 -20.42 -2.11 -18.92
C THR A 240 -21.01 -1.02 -18.04
N LEU A 241 -20.30 -0.60 -16.98
CA LEU A 241 -20.84 0.28 -15.94
C LEU A 241 -20.61 1.77 -16.23
N GLY A 242 -19.83 2.11 -17.26
CA GLY A 242 -19.52 3.51 -17.59
C GLY A 242 -18.77 4.26 -16.49
N LEU A 243 -17.89 3.54 -15.75
CA LEU A 243 -17.11 4.12 -14.65
C LEU A 243 -16.09 5.12 -15.17
N GLU A 244 -15.89 6.21 -14.43
CA GLU A 244 -14.76 7.11 -14.61
C GLU A 244 -13.43 6.35 -14.34
N LYS A 245 -12.34 6.84 -14.91
CA LYS A 245 -11.03 6.18 -14.87
C LYS A 245 -10.59 5.80 -13.46
N GLY A 246 -10.72 6.72 -12.50
CA GLY A 246 -10.34 6.49 -11.11
C GLY A 246 -11.19 5.42 -10.44
N ALA A 247 -12.51 5.53 -10.57
CA ALA A 247 -13.45 4.56 -10.02
C ALA A 247 -13.28 3.17 -10.64
N LEU A 248 -12.98 3.08 -11.95
CA LEU A 248 -12.68 1.82 -12.63
C LEU A 248 -11.41 1.16 -12.08
N ALA A 249 -10.34 1.95 -11.88
CA ALA A 249 -9.10 1.44 -11.29
C ALA A 249 -9.32 0.88 -9.88
N VAL A 250 -10.06 1.62 -9.03
CA VAL A 250 -10.42 1.18 -7.67
C VAL A 250 -11.27 -0.09 -7.70
N ALA A 251 -12.34 -0.12 -8.51
CA ALA A 251 -13.22 -1.29 -8.64
C ALA A 251 -12.47 -2.53 -9.13
N THR A 252 -11.56 -2.35 -10.09
CA THR A 252 -10.70 -3.45 -10.61
C THR A 252 -9.76 -3.99 -9.54
N ALA A 253 -9.14 -3.11 -8.75
CA ALA A 253 -8.31 -3.54 -7.63
C ALA A 253 -9.12 -4.27 -6.56
N MET A 254 -10.32 -3.79 -6.24
CA MET A 254 -11.24 -4.44 -5.30
C MET A 254 -11.73 -5.81 -5.78
N GLN A 255 -11.85 -6.04 -7.09
CA GLN A 255 -12.12 -7.38 -7.62
C GLN A 255 -10.91 -8.31 -7.51
N ARG A 256 -9.72 -7.78 -7.81
CA ARG A 256 -8.52 -8.60 -7.98
C ARG A 256 -7.77 -8.85 -6.69
N TYR A 257 -7.60 -7.82 -5.89
CA TYR A 257 -6.81 -7.84 -4.65
C TYR A 257 -7.67 -7.64 -3.40
N GLY A 258 -8.86 -7.03 -3.56
CA GLY A 258 -9.70 -6.65 -2.44
C GLY A 258 -9.18 -5.45 -1.65
N GLY A 259 -9.66 -5.30 -0.43
CA GLY A 259 -9.18 -4.31 0.53
C GLY A 259 -9.30 -4.81 1.96
N TYR A 260 -8.33 -4.49 2.78
CA TYR A 260 -8.32 -4.84 4.20
C TYR A 260 -8.98 -3.75 5.04
N ALA A 261 -9.96 -4.11 5.88
CA ALA A 261 -10.40 -3.25 6.97
C ALA A 261 -9.24 -3.08 7.97
N MET A 262 -8.72 -1.85 8.12
CA MET A 262 -7.48 -1.64 8.87
C MET A 262 -7.51 -0.49 9.88
N ASP A 263 -8.61 0.24 9.96
CA ASP A 263 -8.74 1.40 10.84
C ASP A 263 -10.21 1.79 11.00
N VAL A 264 -10.52 2.61 12.01
CA VAL A 264 -11.84 3.17 12.23
C VAL A 264 -12.07 4.39 11.33
N ALA A 265 -13.32 4.59 10.90
CA ALA A 265 -13.74 5.77 10.15
C ALA A 265 -14.95 6.49 10.77
N GLY A 266 -15.10 7.76 10.46
CA GLY A 266 -16.31 8.54 10.75
C GLY A 266 -17.48 8.29 9.79
N THR A 267 -17.36 7.33 8.89
CA THR A 267 -18.34 6.96 7.86
C THR A 267 -18.50 5.46 7.77
N THR A 268 -19.44 4.97 6.95
CA THR A 268 -19.67 3.53 6.78
C THR A 268 -18.45 2.82 6.22
N MET A 269 -17.83 3.38 5.16
CA MET A 269 -16.57 2.90 4.61
C MET A 269 -15.85 3.99 3.84
N SER A 270 -14.53 4.03 3.96
CA SER A 270 -13.66 4.87 3.15
C SER A 270 -12.41 4.10 2.71
N VAL A 271 -11.67 4.68 1.78
CA VAL A 271 -10.42 4.11 1.24
C VAL A 271 -9.33 5.18 1.21
N SER A 272 -8.11 4.78 1.55
CA SER A 272 -6.95 5.69 1.60
C SER A 272 -6.37 5.97 0.23
N PHE A 273 -6.15 7.25 -0.04
CA PHE A 273 -5.42 7.76 -1.21
C PHE A 273 -4.20 8.57 -0.76
N GLU A 274 -3.21 8.65 -1.62
CA GLU A 274 -2.08 9.56 -1.46
C GLU A 274 -2.55 11.00 -1.62
N LEU A 275 -2.17 11.88 -0.70
CA LEU A 275 -2.41 13.32 -0.83
C LEU A 275 -1.52 13.89 -1.93
N ASP A 276 -2.10 14.62 -2.89
CA ASP A 276 -1.30 15.42 -3.83
C ASP A 276 -0.69 16.63 -3.12
N THR A 277 0.52 16.45 -2.60
CA THR A 277 1.26 17.51 -1.88
C THR A 277 1.75 18.64 -2.80
N GLY A 278 1.69 18.45 -4.11
CA GLY A 278 1.97 19.47 -5.13
C GLY A 278 0.77 20.33 -5.51
N ALA A 279 -0.43 19.89 -5.16
CA ALA A 279 -1.66 20.66 -5.41
C ALA A 279 -1.82 21.85 -4.45
N ALA A 280 -2.65 22.80 -4.83
CA ALA A 280 -3.03 23.89 -3.92
C ALA A 280 -3.75 23.31 -2.68
N PRO A 281 -3.54 23.90 -1.50
CA PRO A 281 -4.21 23.44 -0.27
C PRO A 281 -5.73 23.31 -0.45
N GLY A 282 -6.29 22.16 -0.11
CA GLY A 282 -7.72 21.86 -0.26
C GLY A 282 -8.15 21.43 -1.67
N SER A 283 -7.22 21.36 -2.63
CA SER A 283 -7.49 20.88 -4.00
C SER A 283 -7.20 19.39 -4.11
N LEU A 284 -7.98 18.68 -4.96
CA LEU A 284 -7.74 17.29 -5.31
C LEU A 284 -6.42 17.06 -6.05
N GLY A 285 -5.93 18.08 -6.76
CA GLY A 285 -4.87 17.89 -7.75
C GLY A 285 -5.37 17.40 -9.10
N LYS A 286 -4.54 17.66 -10.12
CA LYS A 286 -4.94 17.44 -11.52
C LYS A 286 -5.16 15.96 -11.85
N VAL A 287 -4.34 15.07 -11.33
CA VAL A 287 -4.45 13.63 -11.64
C VAL A 287 -5.79 13.07 -11.19
N TYR A 288 -6.24 13.41 -9.99
CA TYR A 288 -7.54 12.98 -9.49
C TYR A 288 -8.71 13.59 -10.26
N GLN A 289 -8.63 14.89 -10.61
CA GLN A 289 -9.64 15.54 -11.43
C GLN A 289 -9.74 14.92 -12.83
N ASP A 290 -8.61 14.66 -13.48
CA ASP A 290 -8.55 14.02 -14.80
C ASP A 290 -9.05 12.57 -14.77
N ALA A 291 -8.99 11.92 -13.60
CA ALA A 291 -9.50 10.58 -13.38
C ALA A 291 -11.00 10.53 -13.01
N GLY A 292 -11.67 11.68 -12.95
CA GLY A 292 -13.11 11.79 -12.73
C GLY A 292 -13.53 11.95 -11.26
N PHE A 293 -12.60 12.13 -10.32
CA PHE A 293 -12.95 12.49 -8.94
C PHE A 293 -13.40 13.97 -8.89
N ARG A 294 -14.52 14.24 -8.24
CA ARG A 294 -15.20 15.55 -8.28
C ARG A 294 -14.92 16.42 -7.05
N TRP A 295 -14.73 15.79 -5.89
CA TRP A 295 -14.48 16.44 -4.60
C TRP A 295 -13.75 15.49 -3.65
N ASP A 296 -13.26 15.99 -2.53
CA ASP A 296 -12.81 15.16 -1.42
C ASP A 296 -13.97 14.30 -0.93
N TYR A 297 -13.69 13.05 -0.56
CA TYR A 297 -14.72 12.06 -0.20
C TYR A 297 -15.67 11.68 -1.35
N ASP A 298 -15.21 11.71 -2.60
CA ASP A 298 -16.02 11.18 -3.71
C ASP A 298 -16.43 9.74 -3.39
N ALA A 299 -17.72 9.48 -3.43
CA ALA A 299 -18.29 8.20 -3.00
C ALA A 299 -18.22 7.11 -4.08
N MET A 300 -17.76 7.45 -5.30
CA MET A 300 -17.69 6.53 -6.45
C MET A 300 -19.02 5.75 -6.61
N GLU A 301 -20.15 6.45 -6.61
CA GLU A 301 -21.52 5.85 -6.51
C GLU A 301 -21.86 4.92 -7.67
N GLN A 302 -21.18 5.07 -8.81
CA GLN A 302 -21.40 4.20 -9.99
C GLN A 302 -20.82 2.79 -9.78
N VAL A 303 -19.91 2.61 -8.83
CA VAL A 303 -19.40 1.28 -8.46
C VAL A 303 -20.46 0.55 -7.65
N PRO A 304 -20.83 -0.69 -8.02
CA PRO A 304 -21.89 -1.44 -7.32
C PRO A 304 -21.41 -2.00 -5.97
N TRP A 305 -21.16 -1.11 -5.01
CA TRP A 305 -20.62 -1.44 -3.67
C TRP A 305 -21.50 -2.44 -2.90
N GLN A 306 -22.78 -2.55 -3.20
CA GLN A 306 -23.67 -3.58 -2.65
C GLN A 306 -23.26 -5.02 -3.08
N LYS A 307 -22.34 -5.15 -4.02
CA LYS A 307 -21.75 -6.43 -4.45
C LYS A 307 -20.40 -6.72 -3.78
N LEU A 308 -20.04 -5.96 -2.76
CA LEU A 308 -18.95 -6.34 -1.88
C LEU A 308 -19.27 -7.64 -1.13
N ARG A 309 -18.25 -8.38 -0.80
CA ARG A 309 -18.31 -9.56 0.09
C ARG A 309 -17.11 -9.55 1.03
N VAL A 310 -17.29 -10.01 2.24
CA VAL A 310 -16.22 -10.23 3.22
C VAL A 310 -15.73 -11.66 3.07
N LEU A 311 -14.42 -11.84 2.97
CA LEU A 311 -13.78 -13.15 2.85
C LEU A 311 -13.36 -13.69 4.22
N ASN A 312 -13.28 -15.04 4.32
CA ASN A 312 -12.76 -15.72 5.53
C ASN A 312 -11.24 -15.65 5.59
#